data_a47896d5ad6d242abd0f8872a553f573
#
_entry.id   a47896d5ad6d242abd0f8872a553f573
#
_cell.length_a   1.000
_cell.length_b   1.000
_cell.length_c   1.000
_cell.angle_alpha   90.00
_cell.angle_beta   90.00
_cell.angle_gamma   90.00
#
_symmetry.space_group_name_H-M   'P 1'
#
loop_
_entity.id
_entity.type
_entity.pdbx_description
1 polymer ?
#
loop_
_entity_poly.entity_id
_entity_poly.type
_entity_poly.pdbx_seq_one_letter_code
_entity_poly.pdbx_strand_id
1 'polypeptide(L)'
;MKAPAQKLRILLIETSKSLGYKTHETGTVVTIEGPRFSTKAESKMFRTWGADVINMSIAPEVTLANEAKIPYAAIAMSTDYDSWLETEEPVTWEEILKV
;
A
#
# COMPACT_ATOMS: atom_id res chain seq x y z
N MET A 1 9.66 -4.14 14.55
CA MET A 1 10.36 -3.36 13.51
C MET A 1 11.64 -2.77 14.07
N LYS A 2 12.69 -2.78 13.30
CA LYS A 2 13.98 -2.27 13.75
C LYS A 2 14.02 -0.75 13.74
N ALA A 3 14.81 -0.14 14.65
CA ALA A 3 14.89 1.31 14.78
C ALA A 3 15.23 2.07 13.48
N PRO A 4 16.15 1.59 12.62
CA PRO A 4 16.42 2.29 11.35
C PRO A 4 15.21 2.35 10.41
N ALA A 5 14.42 1.28 10.34
CA ALA A 5 13.21 1.26 9.52
C ALA A 5 12.15 2.20 10.08
N GLN A 6 12.04 2.27 11.39
CA GLN A 6 11.11 3.19 12.05
C GLN A 6 11.50 4.65 11.80
N LYS A 7 12.79 4.97 11.84
CA LYS A 7 13.27 6.32 11.53
C LYS A 7 12.94 6.71 10.09
N LEU A 8 13.14 5.80 9.15
CA LEU A 8 12.80 6.03 7.75
C LEU A 8 11.30 6.30 7.58
N ARG A 9 10.49 5.51 8.25
CA ARG A 9 9.03 5.66 8.22
C ARG A 9 8.60 7.04 8.74
N ILE A 10 9.15 7.47 9.85
CA ILE A 10 8.84 8.78 10.43
C ILE A 10 9.26 9.90 9.48
N LEU A 11 10.42 9.79 8.86
CA LEU A 11 10.89 10.76 7.89
C LEU A 11 9.92 10.89 6.71
N LEU A 12 9.44 9.76 6.20
CA LEU A 12 8.46 9.77 5.10
C LEU A 12 7.14 10.44 5.52
N ILE A 13 6.67 10.16 6.72
CA ILE A 13 5.46 10.78 7.25
C ILE A 13 5.62 12.30 7.33
N GLU A 14 6.70 12.76 7.94
CA GLU A 14 6.97 14.18 8.12
C GLU A 14 7.12 14.90 6.78
N THR A 15 7.82 14.29 5.83
CA THR A 15 8.03 14.86 4.52
C THR A 15 6.71 14.96 3.75
N SER A 16 5.88 13.92 3.78
CA SER A 16 4.59 13.93 3.11
C SER A 16 3.69 15.03 3.66
N LYS A 17 3.64 15.18 4.97
CA LYS A 17 2.85 16.23 5.61
C LYS A 17 3.37 17.62 5.29
N SER A 18 4.69 17.81 5.26
CA SER A 18 5.28 19.09 4.95
C SER A 18 5.00 19.54 3.52
N LEU A 19 4.79 18.60 2.61
CA LEU A 19 4.42 18.87 1.23
C LEU A 19 2.92 19.10 1.05
N GLY A 20 2.14 19.04 2.12
CA GLY A 20 0.70 19.32 2.08
C GLY A 20 -0.17 18.12 1.73
N TYR A 21 0.38 16.91 1.67
CA TYR A 21 -0.40 15.72 1.38
C TYR A 21 -1.12 15.20 2.62
N LYS A 22 -2.34 14.74 2.41
CA LYS A 22 -3.07 14.01 3.45
C LYS A 22 -2.38 12.66 3.63
N THR A 23 -1.88 12.41 4.83
CA THR A 23 -1.06 11.23 5.11
C THR A 23 -1.66 10.44 6.27
N HIS A 24 -1.94 9.16 6.03
CA HIS A 24 -2.28 8.21 7.09
C HIS A 24 -0.98 7.62 7.60
N GLU A 25 -0.81 7.63 8.91
CA GLU A 25 0.46 7.24 9.52
C GLU A 25 0.59 5.74 9.74
N THR A 26 -0.53 5.04 9.81
CA THR A 26 -0.57 3.59 10.03
C THR A 26 -1.57 2.94 9.10
N GLY A 27 -1.37 1.66 8.87
CA GLY A 27 -2.29 0.87 8.07
C GLY A 27 -1.73 -0.52 7.85
N THR A 28 -2.58 -1.39 7.33
CA THR A 28 -2.22 -2.76 7.01
C THR A 28 -2.31 -2.97 5.50
N VAL A 29 -1.25 -3.50 4.94
CA VAL A 29 -1.15 -3.78 3.51
C VAL A 29 -1.29 -5.27 3.28
N VAL A 30 -2.14 -5.66 2.34
CA VAL A 30 -2.13 -7.02 1.81
C VAL A 30 -1.44 -7.01 0.46
N THR A 31 -0.52 -7.94 0.28
CA THR A 31 0.18 -8.10 -1.00
C THR A 31 -0.37 -9.31 -1.72
N ILE A 32 -0.84 -9.10 -2.94
CA ILE A 32 -1.31 -10.19 -3.79
C ILE A 32 -0.31 -10.47 -4.89
N GLU A 33 -0.39 -11.67 -5.44
CA GLU A 33 0.45 -12.01 -6.58
C GLU A 33 -0.19 -11.48 -7.86
N GLY A 34 0.52 -10.55 -8.52
CA GLY A 34 0.07 -10.04 -9.79
C GLY A 34 0.17 -11.08 -10.89
N PRO A 35 -0.09 -10.69 -12.14
CA PRO A 35 -0.42 -9.33 -12.56
C PRO A 35 -1.90 -8.97 -12.49
N ARG A 36 -2.77 -9.90 -12.13
CA ARG A 36 -4.20 -9.61 -12.08
C ARG A 36 -4.60 -8.84 -10.83
N PHE A 37 -5.65 -8.06 -10.93
CA PHE A 37 -6.29 -7.46 -9.76
C PHE A 37 -7.10 -8.51 -9.00
N SER A 38 -7.34 -8.26 -7.72
CA SER A 38 -8.15 -9.16 -6.90
C SER A 38 -9.60 -9.21 -7.38
N THR A 39 -10.23 -10.35 -7.17
CA THR A 39 -11.67 -10.48 -7.41
C THR A 39 -12.45 -9.77 -6.32
N LYS A 40 -13.74 -9.52 -6.57
CA LYS A 40 -14.61 -8.92 -5.57
C LYS A 40 -14.66 -9.75 -4.29
N ALA A 41 -14.71 -11.08 -4.41
CA ALA A 41 -14.72 -11.97 -3.26
C ALA A 41 -13.43 -11.89 -2.45
N GLU A 42 -12.29 -11.85 -3.14
CA GLU A 42 -10.99 -11.67 -2.50
C GLU A 42 -10.90 -10.34 -1.75
N SER A 43 -11.39 -9.27 -2.38
CA SER A 43 -11.36 -7.94 -1.77
C SER A 43 -12.19 -7.87 -0.50
N LYS A 44 -13.35 -8.49 -0.50
CA LYS A 44 -14.20 -8.57 0.69
C LYS A 44 -13.50 -9.36 1.81
N MET A 45 -12.84 -10.44 1.44
CA MET A 45 -12.08 -11.25 2.39
C MET A 45 -10.95 -10.46 3.02
N PHE A 46 -10.16 -9.73 2.22
CA PHE A 46 -9.07 -8.91 2.72
C PHE A 46 -9.57 -7.81 3.65
N ARG A 47 -10.67 -7.18 3.30
CA ARG A 47 -11.29 -6.17 4.15
C ARG A 47 -11.73 -6.75 5.48
N THR A 48 -12.30 -7.94 5.46
CA THR A 48 -12.69 -8.66 6.69
C THR A 48 -11.47 -8.93 7.57
N TRP A 49 -10.31 -9.17 6.98
CA TRP A 49 -9.06 -9.37 7.71
C TRP A 49 -8.46 -8.08 8.26
N GLY A 50 -9.03 -6.92 7.93
CA GLY A 50 -8.53 -5.65 8.41
C GLY A 50 -7.49 -4.99 7.51
N ALA A 51 -7.39 -5.42 6.26
CA ALA A 51 -6.48 -4.79 5.32
C ALA A 51 -6.99 -3.40 4.92
N ASP A 52 -6.09 -2.44 4.84
CA ASP A 52 -6.41 -1.07 4.46
C ASP A 52 -6.10 -0.78 3.00
N VAL A 53 -5.01 -1.34 2.49
CA VAL A 53 -4.58 -1.17 1.09
C VAL A 53 -4.10 -2.49 0.52
N ILE A 54 -4.13 -2.58 -0.81
CA ILE A 54 -3.67 -3.76 -1.55
C ILE A 54 -2.58 -3.34 -2.51
N ASN A 55 -1.53 -4.15 -2.60
CA ASN A 55 -0.50 -3.99 -3.62
C ASN A 55 0.03 -5.35 -4.08
N MET A 56 1.09 -5.34 -4.87
CA MET A 56 1.64 -6.56 -5.46
C MET A 56 3.12 -6.78 -5.16
N SER A 57 3.76 -5.93 -4.36
CA SER A 57 5.21 -5.96 -4.25
C SER A 57 5.79 -5.85 -2.85
N ILE A 58 5.07 -5.28 -1.89
CA ILE A 58 5.65 -4.95 -0.59
C ILE A 58 6.11 -6.18 0.19
N ALA A 59 5.31 -7.24 0.26
CA ALA A 59 5.66 -8.38 1.09
C ALA A 59 7.00 -9.03 0.68
N PRO A 60 7.22 -9.36 -0.61
CA PRO A 60 8.52 -9.90 -0.99
C PRO A 60 9.66 -8.90 -0.84
N GLU A 61 9.42 -7.62 -1.09
CA GLU A 61 10.45 -6.60 -0.94
C GLU A 61 10.89 -6.42 0.51
N VAL A 62 9.94 -6.33 1.43
CA VAL A 62 10.28 -6.15 2.84
C VAL A 62 11.00 -7.37 3.40
N THR A 63 10.63 -8.55 2.96
CA THR A 63 11.30 -9.80 3.38
C THR A 63 12.75 -9.82 2.93
N LEU A 64 13.01 -9.48 1.68
CA LEU A 64 14.36 -9.43 1.13
C LEU A 64 15.20 -8.32 1.76
N ALA A 65 14.60 -7.17 2.02
CA ALA A 65 15.28 -6.07 2.68
C ALA A 65 15.69 -6.47 4.10
N ASN A 66 14.84 -7.16 4.83
CA ASN A 66 15.16 -7.65 6.16
C ASN A 66 16.31 -8.65 6.15
N GLU A 67 16.34 -9.55 5.17
CA GLU A 67 17.45 -10.49 5.03
C GLU A 67 18.76 -9.78 4.74
N ALA A 68 18.72 -8.72 3.94
CA ALA A 68 19.90 -7.92 3.61
C ALA A 68 20.24 -6.87 4.68
N LYS A 69 19.43 -6.78 5.75
CA LYS A 69 19.60 -5.79 6.83
C LYS A 69 19.50 -4.35 6.33
N ILE A 70 18.63 -4.13 5.36
CA ILE A 70 18.36 -2.82 4.79
C ILE A 70 17.05 -2.28 5.37
N PRO A 71 17.02 -1.07 5.93
CA PRO A 71 15.77 -0.46 6.38
C PRO A 71 14.78 -0.32 5.22
N TYR A 72 13.53 -0.63 5.47
CA TYR A 72 12.49 -0.58 4.44
C TYR A 72 11.26 0.13 4.98
N ALA A 73 10.73 1.04 4.17
CA ALA A 73 9.44 1.66 4.41
C ALA A 73 8.79 1.94 3.06
N ALA A 74 7.47 2.02 3.04
CA ALA A 74 6.74 2.21 1.80
C ALA A 74 5.76 3.37 1.93
N ILE A 75 5.60 4.09 0.81
CA ILE A 75 4.55 5.09 0.65
C ILE A 75 3.55 4.51 -0.33
N ALA A 76 2.30 4.38 0.10
CA ALA A 76 1.22 3.91 -0.75
C ALA A 76 0.38 5.10 -1.22
N MET A 77 0.32 5.29 -2.53
CA MET A 77 -0.57 6.28 -3.14
C MET A 77 -1.80 5.54 -3.65
N SER A 78 -2.96 5.84 -3.06
CA SER A 78 -4.20 5.20 -3.47
C SER A 78 -4.64 5.72 -4.83
N THR A 79 -4.88 4.82 -5.77
CA THR A 79 -5.29 5.17 -7.13
C THR A 79 -6.78 4.94 -7.35
N ASP A 80 -7.37 3.99 -6.61
CA ASP A 80 -8.78 3.65 -6.73
C ASP A 80 -9.23 2.88 -5.49
N TYR A 81 -10.54 2.67 -5.40
CA TYR A 81 -11.08 1.72 -4.44
C TYR A 81 -10.97 0.32 -5.02
N ASP A 82 -10.75 -0.65 -4.15
CA ASP A 82 -10.72 -2.04 -4.56
C ASP A 82 -12.12 -2.51 -5.00
N SER A 83 -12.20 -3.69 -5.60
CA SER A 83 -13.41 -4.22 -6.22
C SER A 83 -14.58 -4.44 -5.25
N TRP A 84 -14.36 -4.29 -3.94
CA TRP A 84 -15.46 -4.35 -2.98
C TRP A 84 -16.43 -3.17 -3.09
N LEU A 85 -15.99 -2.05 -3.68
CA LEU A 85 -16.84 -0.87 -3.86
C LEU A 85 -17.55 -0.97 -5.22
N GLU A 86 -18.79 -1.39 -5.20
CA GLU A 86 -19.54 -1.73 -6.42
C GLU A 86 -19.82 -0.55 -7.33
N THR A 87 -19.81 0.66 -6.80
CA THR A 87 -20.07 1.87 -7.58
C THR A 87 -18.87 2.40 -8.35
N GLU A 88 -17.69 1.86 -8.07
CA GLU A 88 -16.48 2.27 -8.77
C GLU A 88 -16.36 1.56 -10.11
N GLU A 89 -15.94 2.31 -11.12
CA GLU A 89 -15.61 1.72 -12.40
C GLU A 89 -14.20 1.13 -12.35
N PRO A 90 -13.89 0.15 -13.21
CA PRO A 90 -12.53 -0.36 -13.28
C PRO A 90 -11.53 0.75 -13.53
N VAL A 91 -10.41 0.72 -12.84
CA VAL A 91 -9.36 1.73 -13.01
C VAL A 91 -8.71 1.60 -14.39
N THR A 92 -8.45 2.73 -15.02
CA THR A 92 -7.75 2.77 -16.31
C THR A 92 -6.34 3.28 -16.11
N TRP A 93 -5.49 3.06 -17.12
CA TRP A 93 -4.13 3.62 -17.09
C TRP A 93 -4.14 5.14 -16.97
N GLU A 94 -5.10 5.79 -17.59
CA GLU A 94 -5.22 7.24 -17.49
C GLU A 94 -5.50 7.70 -16.07
N GLU A 95 -6.35 7.00 -15.37
CA GLU A 95 -6.66 7.31 -13.96
C GLU A 95 -5.44 7.08 -13.05
N ILE A 96 -4.70 6.01 -13.28
CA ILE A 96 -3.48 5.73 -12.53
C ILE A 96 -2.46 6.85 -12.72
N LEU A 97 -2.29 7.32 -13.93
CA LEU A 97 -1.30 8.35 -14.25
C LEU A 97 -1.64 9.73 -13.69
N LYS A 98 -2.90 9.97 -13.32
CA LYS A 98 -3.33 11.22 -12.71
C LYS A 98 -3.05 11.34 -11.22
N VAL A 99 -2.70 10.27 -10.57
CA VAL A 99 -2.47 10.25 -9.12
C VAL A 99 -1.19 11.00 -8.68
#